data_6649eb3b38e1ecb2517ef6cf2a327c25
#
_entry.id   6649eb3b38e1ecb2517ef6cf2a327c25
#
_cell.length_a   1.000
_cell.length_b   1.000
_cell.length_c   1.000
_cell.angle_alpha   90.00
_cell.angle_beta   90.00
_cell.angle_gamma   90.00
#
_symmetry.space_group_name_H-M   'P 1'
#
loop_
_entity.id
_entity.type
_entity.pdbx_description
1 polymer ?
#
loop_
_entity_poly.entity_id
_entity_poly.type
_entity_poly.pdbx_seq_one_letter_code
_entity_poly.pdbx_strand_id
1 'polypeptide(L)'
;MESANRLFGEVFGAEGYHGPPPRRDYLNGLLADDKFIALVARSGAEMVGALAAYELVKFEAERSEIYIYDLAVREEHRRRGVATALIEALKPIARDRGAWVIMVQADPPDAPAVAFYEKLGTREEVCHFDIDVER
;
A
#
# COMPACT_ATOMS: atom_id res chain seq x y z
N MET A 1 -2.16 -1.25 -13.40
CA MET A 1 -2.35 -0.08 -12.50
C MET A 1 -3.75 0.53 -12.58
N GLU A 2 -4.34 0.66 -13.75
CA GLU A 2 -5.70 1.22 -13.86
C GLU A 2 -6.72 0.38 -13.08
N SER A 3 -6.61 -0.96 -13.16
CA SER A 3 -7.49 -1.85 -12.40
C SER A 3 -7.26 -1.73 -10.89
N ALA A 4 -6.01 -1.53 -10.46
CA ALA A 4 -5.69 -1.32 -9.06
C ALA A 4 -6.27 0.00 -8.55
N ASN A 5 -6.14 1.08 -9.33
CA ASN A 5 -6.74 2.36 -8.97
C ASN A 5 -8.25 2.27 -8.84
N ARG A 6 -8.89 1.53 -9.74
CA ARG A 6 -10.33 1.30 -9.67
C ARG A 6 -10.71 0.55 -8.40
N LEU A 7 -9.93 -0.48 -8.05
CA LEU A 7 -10.15 -1.25 -6.82
C LEU A 7 -10.00 -0.35 -5.57
N PHE A 8 -8.96 0.47 -5.51
CA PHE A 8 -8.77 1.38 -4.39
C PHE A 8 -9.93 2.35 -4.27
N GLY A 9 -10.42 2.89 -5.39
CA GLY A 9 -11.58 3.77 -5.40
C GLY A 9 -12.84 3.09 -4.87
N GLU A 10 -13.07 1.83 -5.24
CA GLU A 10 -14.21 1.07 -4.74
C GLU A 10 -14.13 0.82 -3.23
N VAL A 11 -12.94 0.52 -2.73
CA VAL A 11 -12.75 0.16 -1.31
C VAL A 11 -12.76 1.38 -0.41
N PHE A 12 -12.05 2.46 -0.80
CA PHE A 12 -11.89 3.65 0.04
C PHE A 12 -12.92 4.74 -0.26
N GLY A 13 -13.69 4.58 -1.33
CA GLY A 13 -14.70 5.55 -1.72
C GLY A 13 -14.12 6.82 -2.31
N ALA A 14 -15.00 7.78 -2.58
CA ALA A 14 -14.62 9.03 -3.24
C ALA A 14 -13.72 9.91 -2.38
N GLU A 15 -13.74 9.76 -1.07
CA GLU A 15 -12.96 10.58 -0.16
C GLU A 15 -11.46 10.32 -0.27
N GLY A 16 -11.07 9.08 -0.59
CA GLY A 16 -9.67 8.70 -0.71
C GLY A 16 -9.09 8.94 -2.09
N TYR A 17 -9.94 9.03 -3.11
CA TYR A 17 -9.49 9.05 -4.51
C TYR A 17 -10.33 10.04 -5.31
N HIS A 18 -10.03 11.33 -5.15
CA HIS A 18 -10.76 12.37 -5.88
C HIS A 18 -10.02 12.78 -7.14
N GLY A 19 -10.76 13.51 -7.98
CA GLY A 19 -10.23 14.06 -9.21
C GLY A 19 -10.23 13.03 -10.33
N PRO A 20 -9.70 13.39 -11.50
CA PRO A 20 -9.63 12.48 -12.63
C PRO A 20 -8.61 11.38 -12.35
N PRO A 21 -8.83 10.15 -12.88
CA PRO A 21 -7.84 9.08 -12.72
C PRO A 21 -6.54 9.47 -13.43
N PRO A 22 -5.39 8.96 -12.93
CA PRO A 22 -4.12 9.22 -13.59
C PRO A 22 -4.11 8.67 -15.01
N ARG A 23 -3.41 9.39 -15.90
CA ARG A 23 -3.27 8.94 -17.27
C ARG A 23 -2.34 7.73 -17.35
N ARG A 24 -2.51 6.94 -18.42
CA ARG A 24 -1.72 5.73 -18.63
C ARG A 24 -0.22 6.00 -18.64
N ASP A 25 0.21 7.09 -19.27
CA ASP A 25 1.63 7.45 -19.31
C ASP A 25 2.21 7.69 -17.92
N TYR A 26 1.44 8.37 -17.06
CA TYR A 26 1.83 8.59 -15.69
C TYR A 26 2.00 7.26 -14.94
N LEU A 27 1.02 6.35 -15.08
CA LEU A 27 1.07 5.05 -14.42
C LEU A 27 2.21 4.18 -14.96
N ASN A 28 2.47 4.23 -16.27
CA ASN A 28 3.58 3.49 -16.86
C ASN A 28 4.92 4.00 -16.35
N GLY A 29 5.05 5.32 -16.18
CA GLY A 29 6.25 5.90 -15.59
C GLY A 29 6.45 5.45 -14.15
N LEU A 30 5.37 5.39 -13.38
CA LEU A 30 5.43 4.93 -12.00
C LEU A 30 5.84 3.44 -11.93
N LEU A 31 5.28 2.60 -12.79
CA LEU A 31 5.63 1.18 -12.84
C LEU A 31 7.07 0.95 -13.27
N ALA A 32 7.64 1.86 -14.06
CA ALA A 32 9.03 1.80 -14.48
C ALA A 32 10.00 2.26 -13.38
N ASP A 33 9.50 2.96 -12.37
CA ASP A 33 10.30 3.42 -11.23
C ASP A 33 10.55 2.24 -10.30
N ASP A 34 11.82 1.88 -10.11
CA ASP A 34 12.19 0.73 -9.28
C ASP A 34 11.94 0.94 -7.78
N LYS A 35 11.64 2.18 -7.36
CA LYS A 35 11.26 2.48 -5.97
C LYS A 35 9.77 2.29 -5.70
N PHE A 36 8.98 2.04 -6.73
CA PHE A 36 7.57 1.77 -6.59
C PHE A 36 7.30 0.26 -6.70
N ILE A 37 6.49 -0.26 -5.79
CA ILE A 37 6.14 -1.68 -5.74
C ILE A 37 4.63 -1.80 -5.79
N ALA A 38 4.13 -2.52 -6.79
CA ALA A 38 2.71 -2.83 -6.91
C ALA A 38 2.52 -4.34 -6.91
N LEU A 39 1.67 -4.83 -6.04
CA LEU A 39 1.30 -6.24 -5.97
C LEU A 39 -0.21 -6.37 -6.13
N VAL A 40 -0.65 -7.41 -6.82
CA VAL A 40 -2.06 -7.69 -7.00
C VAL A 40 -2.37 -9.12 -6.61
N ALA A 41 -3.56 -9.32 -6.08
CA ALA A 41 -4.08 -10.65 -5.80
C ALA A 41 -5.24 -10.90 -6.76
N ARG A 42 -5.27 -12.07 -7.38
CA ARG A 42 -6.31 -12.44 -8.32
C ARG A 42 -7.01 -13.72 -7.87
N SER A 43 -8.30 -13.77 -8.14
CA SER A 43 -9.08 -15.00 -8.04
C SER A 43 -9.60 -15.26 -9.45
N GLY A 44 -8.98 -16.22 -10.15
CA GLY A 44 -9.22 -16.38 -11.57
C GLY A 44 -8.77 -15.13 -12.34
N ALA A 45 -9.67 -14.56 -13.15
CA ALA A 45 -9.38 -13.34 -13.90
C ALA A 45 -9.69 -12.06 -13.13
N GLU A 46 -10.32 -12.16 -11.97
CA GLU A 46 -10.72 -11.01 -11.18
C GLU A 46 -9.61 -10.56 -10.22
N MET A 47 -9.34 -9.25 -10.21
CA MET A 47 -8.46 -8.66 -9.21
C MET A 47 -9.24 -8.47 -7.92
N VAL A 48 -8.82 -9.15 -6.86
CA VAL A 48 -9.53 -9.13 -5.58
C VAL A 48 -8.80 -8.35 -4.50
N GLY A 49 -7.54 -8.03 -4.72
CA GLY A 49 -6.77 -7.21 -3.78
C GLY A 49 -5.59 -6.56 -4.47
N ALA A 50 -5.08 -5.49 -3.89
CA ALA A 50 -3.93 -4.78 -4.41
C ALA A 50 -3.19 -4.06 -3.28
N LEU A 51 -1.88 -3.91 -3.47
CA LEU A 51 -0.99 -3.23 -2.55
C LEU A 51 -0.08 -2.32 -3.35
N ALA A 52 0.07 -1.08 -2.90
CA ALA A 52 1.02 -0.13 -3.46
C ALA A 52 1.95 0.34 -2.36
N ALA A 53 3.26 0.27 -2.61
CA ALA A 53 4.27 0.61 -1.63
C ALA A 53 5.42 1.34 -2.30
N TYR A 54 6.18 2.06 -1.49
CA TYR A 54 7.35 2.82 -1.93
C TYR A 54 8.56 2.41 -1.12
N GLU A 55 9.70 2.30 -1.78
CA GLU A 55 10.97 2.09 -1.11
C GLU A 55 11.60 3.43 -0.79
N LEU A 56 11.89 3.66 0.49
CA LEU A 56 12.55 4.87 0.97
C LEU A 56 14.00 4.51 1.28
N VAL A 57 14.92 4.97 0.44
CA VAL A 57 16.34 4.72 0.62
C VAL A 57 16.87 5.74 1.63
N LYS A 58 17.47 5.23 2.70
CA LYS A 58 17.89 6.06 3.83
C LYS A 58 19.31 6.57 3.65
N PHE A 59 19.55 7.82 4.07
CA PHE A 59 20.91 8.38 3.96
C PHE A 59 21.73 8.18 5.25
N GLU A 60 21.05 7.99 6.39
CA GLU A 60 21.74 7.82 7.68
C GLU A 60 22.30 6.40 7.88
N ALA A 61 21.95 5.46 7.02
CA ALA A 61 22.44 4.10 7.06
C ALA A 61 22.24 3.47 5.68
N GLU A 62 23.06 2.48 5.34
CA GLU A 62 22.94 1.77 4.06
C GLU A 62 21.80 0.75 4.12
N ARG A 63 20.58 1.26 4.14
CA ARG A 63 19.38 0.46 4.21
C ARG A 63 18.21 1.22 3.61
N SER A 64 17.12 0.53 3.38
CA SER A 64 15.88 1.16 2.97
C SER A 64 14.74 0.76 3.91
N GLU A 65 13.59 1.40 3.72
CA GLU A 65 12.34 1.09 4.38
C GLU A 65 11.29 0.96 3.30
N ILE A 66 10.36 0.03 3.47
CA ILE A 66 9.23 -0.10 2.56
C ILE A 66 8.01 0.52 3.24
N TYR A 67 7.36 1.43 2.56
CA TYR A 67 6.16 2.10 3.09
C TYR A 67 4.96 1.67 2.26
N ILE A 68 4.07 0.90 2.87
CA ILE A 68 2.80 0.54 2.24
C ILE A 68 1.91 1.76 2.32
N TYR A 69 1.54 2.31 1.17
CA TYR A 69 0.67 3.49 1.12
C TYR A 69 -0.78 3.10 0.92
N ASP A 70 -1.03 2.07 0.10
CA ASP A 70 -2.37 1.59 -0.19
C ASP A 70 -2.41 0.07 -0.11
N LEU A 71 -3.42 -0.45 0.57
CA LEU A 71 -3.70 -1.88 0.64
C LEU A 71 -5.22 -2.04 0.70
N ALA A 72 -5.78 -2.72 -0.28
CA ALA A 72 -7.21 -2.90 -0.38
C ALA A 72 -7.56 -4.32 -0.81
N VAL A 73 -8.65 -4.83 -0.29
CA VAL A 73 -9.23 -6.12 -0.65
C VAL A 73 -10.71 -5.92 -0.90
N ARG A 74 -11.24 -6.49 -1.98
CA ARG A 74 -12.68 -6.42 -2.26
C ARG A 74 -13.47 -7.00 -1.09
N GLU A 75 -14.58 -6.38 -0.77
CA GLU A 75 -15.38 -6.73 0.40
C GLU A 75 -15.74 -8.23 0.43
N GLU A 76 -16.18 -8.79 -0.69
CA GLU A 76 -16.58 -10.18 -0.78
C GLU A 76 -15.43 -11.18 -0.66
N HIS A 77 -14.19 -10.70 -0.68
CA HIS A 77 -12.98 -11.52 -0.53
C HIS A 77 -12.26 -11.27 0.79
N ARG A 78 -12.81 -10.44 1.66
CA ARG A 78 -12.21 -10.18 2.98
C ARG A 78 -12.31 -11.41 3.87
N ARG A 79 -11.42 -11.48 4.87
CA ARG A 79 -11.32 -12.59 5.83
C ARG A 79 -10.92 -13.92 5.17
N ARG A 80 -10.32 -13.86 3.99
CA ARG A 80 -9.81 -15.04 3.27
C ARG A 80 -8.30 -15.02 3.16
N GLY A 81 -7.62 -14.16 3.92
CA GLY A 81 -6.17 -14.10 3.95
C GLY A 81 -5.55 -13.36 2.76
N VAL A 82 -6.31 -12.61 1.97
CA VAL A 82 -5.78 -11.89 0.81
C VAL A 82 -4.78 -10.83 1.23
N ALA A 83 -5.13 -9.99 2.22
CA ALA A 83 -4.24 -8.94 2.71
C ALA A 83 -2.96 -9.54 3.31
N THR A 84 -3.09 -10.61 4.08
CA THR A 84 -1.94 -11.33 4.64
C THR A 84 -1.04 -11.85 3.53
N ALA A 85 -1.62 -12.45 2.49
CA ALA A 85 -0.85 -12.98 1.36
C ALA A 85 -0.10 -11.86 0.63
N LEU A 86 -0.70 -10.69 0.46
CA LEU A 86 -0.04 -9.55 -0.17
C LEU A 86 1.17 -9.09 0.65
N ILE A 87 1.02 -8.99 1.97
CA ILE A 87 2.13 -8.59 2.84
C ILE A 87 3.21 -9.68 2.88
N GLU A 88 2.82 -10.95 2.93
CA GLU A 88 3.80 -12.04 2.89
C GLU A 88 4.57 -12.07 1.57
N ALA A 89 3.93 -11.70 0.45
CA ALA A 89 4.61 -11.58 -0.84
C ALA A 89 5.57 -10.38 -0.88
N LEU A 90 5.28 -9.33 -0.12
CA LEU A 90 6.14 -8.15 -0.05
C LEU A 90 7.43 -8.41 0.74
N LYS A 91 7.39 -9.28 1.73
CA LYS A 91 8.55 -9.53 2.60
C LYS A 91 9.82 -9.95 1.86
N PRO A 92 9.79 -10.94 0.95
CA PRO A 92 11.00 -11.30 0.21
C PRO A 92 11.49 -10.17 -0.70
N ILE A 93 10.57 -9.39 -1.27
CA ILE A 93 10.94 -8.22 -2.08
C ILE A 93 11.68 -7.20 -1.22
N ALA A 94 11.15 -6.92 -0.03
CA ALA A 94 11.79 -6.01 0.92
C ALA A 94 13.18 -6.51 1.32
N ARG A 95 13.29 -7.79 1.62
CA ARG A 95 14.55 -8.40 2.02
C ARG A 95 15.60 -8.28 0.92
N ASP A 96 15.21 -8.57 -0.32
CA ASP A 96 16.13 -8.52 -1.48
C ASP A 96 16.60 -7.09 -1.76
N ARG A 97 15.82 -6.10 -1.38
CA ARG A 97 16.15 -4.68 -1.56
C ARG A 97 16.97 -4.10 -0.40
N GLY A 98 17.23 -4.89 0.64
CA GLY A 98 17.93 -4.41 1.82
C GLY A 98 17.07 -3.57 2.75
N ALA A 99 15.75 -3.72 2.68
CA ALA A 99 14.86 -3.05 3.60
C ALA A 99 14.88 -3.74 4.95
N TRP A 100 14.93 -2.93 6.01
CA TRP A 100 14.98 -3.47 7.37
C TRP A 100 13.60 -3.50 8.03
N VAL A 101 12.63 -2.78 7.45
CA VAL A 101 11.28 -2.72 8.01
C VAL A 101 10.27 -2.43 6.89
N ILE A 102 9.07 -2.91 7.07
CA ILE A 102 7.90 -2.52 6.29
C ILE A 102 7.01 -1.70 7.22
N MET A 103 6.68 -0.47 6.81
CA MET A 103 5.83 0.43 7.58
C MET A 103 4.49 0.57 6.92
N VAL A 104 3.46 0.73 7.72
CA VAL A 104 2.10 1.04 7.25
C VAL A 104 1.41 1.88 8.30
N GLN A 105 0.55 2.79 7.85
CA GLN A 105 -0.25 3.62 8.74
C GLN A 105 -1.72 3.25 8.59
N ALA A 106 -2.46 3.30 9.70
CA ALA A 106 -3.90 3.10 9.71
C ALA A 106 -4.53 4.20 10.55
N ASP A 107 -5.66 4.73 10.11
CA ASP A 107 -6.39 5.71 10.88
C ASP A 107 -7.03 5.04 12.10
N PRO A 108 -6.89 5.64 13.31
CA PRO A 108 -7.45 5.01 14.52
C PRO A 108 -8.94 4.66 14.42
N PRO A 109 -9.81 5.44 13.75
CA PRO A 109 -11.20 5.05 13.59
C PRO A 109 -11.44 3.80 12.75
N ASP A 110 -10.48 3.42 11.91
CA ASP A 110 -10.59 2.21 11.10
C ASP A 110 -10.15 1.00 11.94
N ALA A 111 -11.03 0.57 12.84
CA ALA A 111 -10.74 -0.49 13.78
C ALA A 111 -10.35 -1.82 13.14
N PRO A 112 -10.97 -2.28 12.04
CA PRO A 112 -10.53 -3.51 11.37
C PRO A 112 -9.09 -3.44 10.86
N ALA A 113 -8.69 -2.30 10.27
CA ALA A 113 -7.32 -2.12 9.78
C ALA A 113 -6.33 -2.11 10.94
N VAL A 114 -6.62 -1.38 12.00
CA VAL A 114 -5.77 -1.33 13.19
C VAL A 114 -5.58 -2.72 13.78
N ALA A 115 -6.68 -3.47 13.96
CA ALA A 115 -6.61 -4.83 14.50
C ALA A 115 -5.79 -5.77 13.61
N PHE A 116 -5.94 -5.63 12.29
CA PHE A 116 -5.17 -6.44 11.33
C PHE A 116 -3.67 -6.20 11.47
N TYR A 117 -3.26 -4.93 11.48
CA TYR A 117 -1.83 -4.58 11.54
C TYR A 117 -1.22 -4.88 12.91
N GLU A 118 -1.98 -4.78 13.99
CA GLU A 118 -1.49 -5.15 15.32
C GLU A 118 -1.09 -6.62 15.43
N LYS A 119 -1.71 -7.49 14.63
CA LYS A 119 -1.34 -8.91 14.57
C LYS A 119 -0.02 -9.13 13.83
N LEU A 120 0.37 -8.21 12.95
CA LEU A 120 1.53 -8.38 12.07
C LEU A 120 2.76 -7.65 12.55
N GLY A 121 2.61 -6.57 13.30
CA GLY A 121 3.72 -5.73 13.67
C GLY A 121 3.57 -5.05 15.00
N THR A 122 4.54 -4.18 15.29
CA THR A 122 4.57 -3.39 16.51
C THR A 122 3.96 -2.03 16.24
N ARG A 123 3.00 -1.63 17.06
CA ARG A 123 2.32 -0.36 16.93
C ARG A 123 3.15 0.77 17.54
N GLU A 124 3.27 1.87 16.82
CA GLU A 124 3.83 3.12 17.32
C GLU A 124 2.77 4.21 17.19
N GLU A 125 2.69 5.07 18.16
CA GLU A 125 1.78 6.21 18.13
C GLU A 125 2.53 7.44 17.65
N VAL A 126 2.02 8.05 16.58
CA VAL A 126 2.65 9.25 16.00
C VAL A 126 1.56 10.25 15.67
N CYS A 127 1.94 11.54 15.62
CA CYS A 127 1.05 12.58 15.11
C CYS A 127 1.37 12.79 13.64
N HIS A 128 0.33 12.79 12.82
CA HIS A 128 0.46 13.07 11.39
C HIS A 128 0.09 14.52 11.11
N PHE A 129 0.89 15.21 10.32
CA PHE A 129 0.65 16.59 9.91
C PHE A 129 0.76 16.71 8.41
N ASP A 130 -0.23 17.32 7.77
CA ASP A 130 -0.17 17.70 6.37
C ASP A 130 0.23 19.18 6.29
N ILE A 131 1.26 19.47 5.52
CA ILE A 131 1.72 20.83 5.29
C ILE A 131 1.40 21.19 3.86
N ASP A 132 0.54 22.19 3.69
CA ASP A 132 0.09 22.64 2.38
C ASP A 132 1.27 23.22 1.59
N VAL A 133 1.52 22.70 0.38
CA VAL A 133 2.65 23.12 -0.45
C VAL A 133 2.42 24.49 -1.07
N GLU A 134 1.16 24.87 -1.28
CA GLU A 134 0.78 26.14 -1.91
C GLU A 134 0.82 27.34 -0.96
N ARG A 135 1.12 27.12 0.31
CA ARG A 135 1.19 28.20 1.30
C ARG A 135 2.54 28.29 1.96
#